data_78d5d81e4637f8db3553f9c9a45c074b
#
_entry.id   78d5d81e4637f8db3553f9c9a45c074b
#
_cell.length_a   1.000
_cell.length_b   1.000
_cell.length_c   1.000
_cell.angle_alpha   90.00
_cell.angle_beta   90.00
_cell.angle_gamma   90.00
#
_symmetry.space_group_name_H-M   'P 1'
#
loop_
_entity.id
_entity.type
_entity.pdbx_description
1 polymer ?
#
loop_
_entity_poly.entity_id
_entity_poly.type
_entity_poly.pdbx_seq_one_letter_code
_entity_poly.pdbx_strand_id
1 'polypeptide(L)'
;MNKIKVEGTVVELDGDEMTRIMWQFIKDSLILPYLDVNLEYYDLGMEHRDATDDQVTIDSARAIQKHGVGIKCATITPDEARVKEFGLKKMWKSPNGSIRNILGGVIFREPIIISNVPRLVPHWTKPIVIGRHAFGDQYRATDFKVPGAGKLTLSFVPADGSAPTEFNVFDFESSGVAMAMYNVDDSIRDFARASLNYGLLRKFPVYLSTKNTILKAYDGRFKDIFEEIYQAEFKAQFDAAGIWYEHRLIDDMVAMSLRMEGGYVWACKNYDGDVQSDTVAQGYGSLGLMTSVLMTPDGKICESEAAHGTVTRHYRDHQAGKETSTNPIASIFAWTQGLAHRAKLDNNAELAKFTATLERVCIETVEQGKMTKDLALLISKTAPYQTTQQFLNSIDENLKKAMA
;
A
#
# COMPACT_ATOMS: atom_id res chain seq x y z
N MET A 1 -29.75 -16.43 1.23
CA MET A 1 -28.92 -16.39 0.00
C MET A 1 -27.90 -17.50 0.13
N ASN A 2 -27.64 -18.29 -0.91
CA ASN A 2 -26.55 -19.27 -0.84
C ASN A 2 -25.22 -18.52 -0.85
N LYS A 3 -24.25 -18.98 -0.05
CA LYS A 3 -22.92 -18.38 -0.05
C LYS A 3 -22.21 -18.66 -1.36
N ILE A 4 -21.45 -17.68 -1.83
CA ILE A 4 -20.58 -17.84 -2.99
C ILE A 4 -19.38 -18.70 -2.56
N LYS A 5 -19.14 -19.80 -3.27
CA LYS A 5 -18.02 -20.69 -3.00
C LYS A 5 -16.70 -20.09 -3.51
N VAL A 6 -15.68 -20.05 -2.65
CA VAL A 6 -14.32 -19.61 -3.00
C VAL A 6 -13.40 -20.82 -2.93
N GLU A 7 -12.89 -21.24 -4.08
CA GLU A 7 -12.12 -22.50 -4.18
C GLU A 7 -10.74 -22.40 -3.56
N GLY A 8 -10.03 -21.30 -3.84
CA GLY A 8 -8.67 -21.09 -3.33
C GLY A 8 -8.65 -20.51 -1.92
N THR A 9 -7.62 -20.88 -1.17
CA THR A 9 -7.37 -20.33 0.18
C THR A 9 -6.97 -18.85 0.09
N VAL A 10 -7.45 -18.07 1.04
CA VAL A 10 -7.04 -16.68 1.28
C VAL A 10 -6.31 -16.60 2.61
N VAL A 11 -5.14 -15.95 2.62
CA VAL A 11 -4.38 -15.75 3.87
C VAL A 11 -4.86 -14.49 4.55
N GLU A 12 -5.41 -14.63 5.75
CA GLU A 12 -5.86 -13.52 6.59
C GLU A 12 -4.78 -13.17 7.59
N LEU A 13 -4.34 -11.90 7.61
CA LEU A 13 -3.38 -11.37 8.56
C LEU A 13 -4.09 -10.36 9.46
N ASP A 14 -4.38 -10.76 10.70
CA ASP A 14 -5.00 -9.88 11.68
C ASP A 14 -3.99 -8.86 12.23
N GLY A 15 -4.47 -7.83 12.90
CA GLY A 15 -3.63 -6.70 13.32
C GLY A 15 -3.88 -6.26 14.76
N ASP A 16 -3.81 -4.93 14.97
CA ASP A 16 -3.81 -4.33 16.29
C ASP A 16 -4.93 -3.30 16.50
N GLU A 17 -5.21 -3.01 17.74
CA GLU A 17 -6.00 -1.88 18.26
C GLU A 17 -7.39 -1.74 17.61
N MET A 18 -7.82 -0.52 17.26
CA MET A 18 -9.16 -0.27 16.72
C MET A 18 -9.38 -0.94 15.36
N THR A 19 -8.33 -1.07 14.55
CA THR A 19 -8.44 -1.74 13.25
C THR A 19 -8.72 -3.23 13.37
N ARG A 20 -8.19 -3.92 14.38
CA ARG A 20 -8.54 -5.32 14.67
C ARG A 20 -10.02 -5.50 15.00
N ILE A 21 -10.58 -4.57 15.80
CA ILE A 21 -12.01 -4.59 16.15
C ILE A 21 -12.88 -4.38 14.91
N MET A 22 -12.55 -3.37 14.10
CA MET A 22 -13.25 -3.12 12.83
C MET A 22 -13.13 -4.31 11.86
N TRP A 23 -11.94 -4.91 11.80
CA TRP A 23 -11.67 -6.06 10.93
C TRP A 23 -12.60 -7.23 11.21
N GLN A 24 -12.80 -7.53 12.49
CA GLN A 24 -13.74 -8.58 12.90
C GLN A 24 -15.19 -8.20 12.51
N PHE A 25 -15.60 -6.94 12.74
CA PHE A 25 -16.94 -6.48 12.33
C PHE A 25 -17.18 -6.57 10.83
N ILE A 26 -16.20 -6.19 10.02
CA ILE A 26 -16.27 -6.31 8.54
C ILE A 26 -16.42 -7.79 8.16
N LYS A 27 -15.59 -8.65 8.70
CA LYS A 27 -15.63 -10.09 8.43
C LYS A 27 -16.97 -10.70 8.75
N ASP A 28 -17.52 -10.40 9.93
CA ASP A 28 -18.78 -10.97 10.41
C ASP A 28 -20.01 -10.42 9.67
N SER A 29 -19.96 -9.16 9.21
CA SER A 29 -21.11 -8.52 8.59
C SER A 29 -21.09 -8.58 7.05
N LEU A 30 -19.93 -8.44 6.42
CA LEU A 30 -19.81 -8.22 4.98
C LEU A 30 -19.10 -9.32 4.20
N ILE A 31 -18.41 -10.25 4.88
CA ILE A 31 -17.60 -11.29 4.22
C ILE A 31 -18.21 -12.67 4.48
N LEU A 32 -18.18 -13.15 5.72
CA LEU A 32 -18.59 -14.52 6.07
C LEU A 32 -20.08 -14.83 5.82
N PRO A 33 -21.02 -13.87 5.91
CA PRO A 33 -22.42 -14.14 5.55
C PRO A 33 -22.62 -14.43 4.04
N TYR A 34 -21.75 -13.94 3.19
CA TYR A 34 -21.87 -14.00 1.73
C TYR A 34 -20.97 -15.03 1.07
N LEU A 35 -19.84 -15.35 1.71
CA LEU A 35 -18.79 -16.22 1.13
C LEU A 35 -18.61 -17.49 1.94
N ASP A 36 -18.43 -18.60 1.22
CA ASP A 36 -17.86 -19.85 1.72
C ASP A 36 -16.37 -19.87 1.31
N VAL A 37 -15.52 -19.33 2.17
CA VAL A 37 -14.10 -19.09 1.92
C VAL A 37 -13.24 -19.76 2.99
N ASN A 38 -12.18 -20.43 2.57
CA ASN A 38 -11.16 -20.96 3.47
C ASN A 38 -10.15 -19.85 3.80
N LEU A 39 -10.09 -19.44 5.07
CA LEU A 39 -9.15 -18.45 5.58
C LEU A 39 -8.02 -19.14 6.35
N GLU A 40 -6.78 -19.02 5.86
CA GLU A 40 -5.59 -19.37 6.62
C GLU A 40 -5.18 -18.15 7.45
N TYR A 41 -5.50 -18.22 8.77
CA TYR A 41 -5.42 -17.07 9.68
C TYR A 41 -4.07 -16.97 10.39
N TYR A 42 -3.53 -15.77 10.43
CA TYR A 42 -2.32 -15.38 11.16
C TYR A 42 -2.59 -14.16 12.03
N ASP A 43 -2.34 -14.28 13.34
CA ASP A 43 -2.42 -13.15 14.27
C ASP A 43 -1.10 -12.36 14.25
N LEU A 44 -1.10 -11.18 13.59
CA LEU A 44 0.02 -10.26 13.61
C LEU A 44 -0.11 -9.16 14.68
N GLY A 45 -0.98 -9.38 15.67
CA GLY A 45 -1.06 -8.51 16.84
C GLY A 45 0.26 -8.48 17.61
N MET A 46 0.57 -7.33 18.20
CA MET A 46 1.88 -7.05 18.81
C MET A 46 2.30 -8.10 19.84
N GLU A 47 1.37 -8.52 20.68
CA GLU A 47 1.63 -9.52 21.74
C GLU A 47 1.99 -10.90 21.17
N HIS A 48 1.28 -11.33 20.12
CA HIS A 48 1.54 -12.62 19.49
C HIS A 48 2.85 -12.61 18.66
N ARG A 49 3.13 -11.50 18.01
CA ARG A 49 4.42 -11.30 17.33
C ARG A 49 5.59 -11.37 18.31
N ASP A 50 5.47 -10.73 19.48
CA ASP A 50 6.50 -10.79 20.52
C ASP A 50 6.65 -12.21 21.10
N ALA A 51 5.54 -12.91 21.33
CA ALA A 51 5.54 -14.30 21.83
C ALA A 51 6.23 -15.27 20.86
N THR A 52 6.10 -15.05 19.55
CA THR A 52 6.68 -15.89 18.48
C THR A 52 8.02 -15.40 17.95
N ASP A 53 8.65 -14.42 18.60
CA ASP A 53 9.87 -13.76 18.13
C ASP A 53 9.73 -13.25 16.67
N ASP A 54 8.53 -12.76 16.33
CA ASP A 54 8.11 -12.28 15.00
C ASP A 54 8.11 -13.36 13.89
N GLN A 55 8.23 -14.65 14.25
CA GLN A 55 8.20 -15.74 13.28
C GLN A 55 6.86 -15.81 12.55
N VAL A 56 5.75 -15.47 13.21
CA VAL A 56 4.40 -15.44 12.62
C VAL A 56 4.33 -14.50 11.39
N THR A 57 5.07 -13.39 11.39
CA THR A 57 5.15 -12.48 10.24
C THR A 57 5.81 -13.15 9.03
N ILE A 58 6.86 -13.93 9.27
CA ILE A 58 7.57 -14.68 8.21
C ILE A 58 6.68 -15.81 7.66
N ASP A 59 6.02 -16.54 8.56
CA ASP A 59 5.15 -17.66 8.19
C ASP A 59 3.95 -17.19 7.38
N SER A 60 3.34 -16.07 7.76
CA SER A 60 2.23 -15.46 7.01
C SER A 60 2.65 -15.04 5.60
N ALA A 61 3.84 -14.44 5.45
CA ALA A 61 4.35 -14.07 4.13
C ALA A 61 4.61 -15.29 3.23
N ARG A 62 5.11 -16.39 3.79
CA ARG A 62 5.28 -17.66 3.07
C ARG A 62 3.95 -18.30 2.68
N ALA A 63 2.95 -18.20 3.54
CA ALA A 63 1.59 -18.64 3.22
C ALA A 63 1.02 -17.83 2.04
N ILE A 64 1.24 -16.51 2.02
CA ILE A 64 0.84 -15.67 0.87
C ILE A 64 1.56 -16.12 -0.42
N GLN A 65 2.86 -16.41 -0.36
CA GLN A 65 3.58 -16.95 -1.53
C GLN A 65 2.96 -18.26 -2.03
N LYS A 66 2.53 -19.12 -1.11
CA LYS A 66 1.91 -20.41 -1.45
C LYS A 66 0.52 -20.26 -2.06
N HIS A 67 -0.32 -19.38 -1.50
CA HIS A 67 -1.73 -19.25 -1.88
C HIS A 67 -2.02 -18.12 -2.87
N GLY A 68 -1.08 -17.23 -3.09
CA GLY A 68 -1.19 -16.10 -4.04
C GLY A 68 -1.96 -14.90 -3.53
N VAL A 69 -2.67 -15.01 -2.40
CA VAL A 69 -3.51 -13.92 -1.88
C VAL A 69 -3.34 -13.75 -0.37
N GLY A 70 -2.96 -12.54 0.04
CA GLY A 70 -2.97 -12.09 1.42
C GLY A 70 -3.89 -10.88 1.61
N ILE A 71 -4.62 -10.86 2.72
CA ILE A 71 -5.46 -9.72 3.11
C ILE A 71 -5.07 -9.35 4.54
N LYS A 72 -4.59 -8.12 4.73
CA LYS A 72 -3.92 -7.71 5.94
C LYS A 72 -4.60 -6.55 6.66
N CYS A 73 -4.84 -6.72 7.95
CA CYS A 73 -5.20 -5.66 8.87
C CYS A 73 -3.99 -4.78 9.23
N ALA A 74 -4.22 -3.56 9.70
CA ALA A 74 -3.15 -2.69 10.16
C ALA A 74 -2.48 -3.21 11.44
N THR A 75 -1.14 -3.10 11.49
CA THR A 75 -0.31 -3.61 12.58
C THR A 75 0.54 -2.51 13.20
N ILE A 76 0.87 -2.62 14.48
CA ILE A 76 1.79 -1.73 15.17
C ILE A 76 3.23 -2.00 14.71
N THR A 77 3.96 -0.92 14.38
CA THR A 77 5.42 -0.91 14.36
C THR A 77 5.87 -0.23 15.64
N PRO A 78 6.45 -0.96 16.61
CA PRO A 78 6.71 -0.40 17.93
C PRO A 78 7.87 0.58 17.90
N ASP A 79 7.69 1.68 18.63
CA ASP A 79 8.74 2.59 19.09
C ASP A 79 9.11 2.28 20.56
N GLU A 80 9.98 3.07 21.15
CA GLU A 80 10.42 2.91 22.54
C GLU A 80 9.25 2.99 23.55
N ALA A 81 8.23 3.80 23.26
CA ALA A 81 7.05 3.93 24.11
C ALA A 81 6.19 2.67 24.04
N ARG A 82 6.01 2.12 22.86
CA ARG A 82 5.27 0.87 22.65
C ARG A 82 5.99 -0.35 23.23
N VAL A 83 7.33 -0.39 23.15
CA VAL A 83 8.12 -1.44 23.82
C VAL A 83 7.85 -1.49 25.31
N LYS A 84 7.79 -0.32 25.97
CA LYS A 84 7.45 -0.22 27.40
C LYS A 84 6.00 -0.56 27.69
N GLU A 85 5.07 -0.05 26.87
CA GLU A 85 3.63 -0.26 27.03
C GLU A 85 3.26 -1.75 26.99
N PHE A 86 3.79 -2.47 26.02
CA PHE A 86 3.49 -3.90 25.81
C PHE A 86 4.48 -4.84 26.54
N GLY A 87 5.52 -4.32 27.17
CA GLY A 87 6.57 -5.12 27.81
C GLY A 87 7.33 -6.03 26.83
N LEU A 88 7.59 -5.53 25.62
CA LEU A 88 8.17 -6.32 24.55
C LEU A 88 9.62 -6.70 24.80
N LYS A 89 10.03 -7.87 24.33
CA LYS A 89 11.41 -8.39 24.40
C LYS A 89 12.41 -7.45 23.68
N LYS A 90 11.97 -6.82 22.60
CA LYS A 90 12.76 -5.84 21.83
C LYS A 90 11.87 -4.97 20.93
N MET A 91 12.44 -3.95 20.32
CA MET A 91 11.77 -3.13 19.30
C MET A 91 11.75 -3.87 17.96
N TRP A 92 10.62 -4.56 17.69
CA TRP A 92 10.43 -5.35 16.49
C TRP A 92 10.39 -4.46 15.23
N LYS A 93 10.87 -5.00 14.11
CA LYS A 93 10.78 -4.34 12.80
C LYS A 93 9.32 -4.25 12.34
N SER A 94 9.07 -3.37 11.37
CA SER A 94 7.75 -3.29 10.72
C SER A 94 7.40 -4.63 10.04
N PRO A 95 6.26 -5.24 10.37
CA PRO A 95 5.81 -6.46 9.70
C PRO A 95 5.56 -6.22 8.21
N ASN A 96 5.07 -5.04 7.82
CA ASN A 96 4.91 -4.66 6.42
C ASN A 96 6.24 -4.73 5.66
N GLY A 97 7.32 -4.21 6.26
CA GLY A 97 8.65 -4.29 5.67
C GLY A 97 9.14 -5.73 5.49
N SER A 98 8.92 -6.59 6.48
CA SER A 98 9.30 -8.01 6.43
C SER A 98 8.52 -8.77 5.35
N ILE A 99 7.18 -8.61 5.30
CA ILE A 99 6.31 -9.23 4.30
C ILE A 99 6.71 -8.78 2.89
N ARG A 100 6.85 -7.47 2.67
CA ARG A 100 7.25 -6.90 1.37
C ARG A 100 8.59 -7.41 0.87
N ASN A 101 9.56 -7.57 1.78
CA ASN A 101 10.87 -8.13 1.44
C ASN A 101 10.81 -9.61 1.05
N ILE A 102 9.89 -10.37 1.61
CA ILE A 102 9.71 -11.80 1.31
C ILE A 102 8.94 -11.98 0.01
N LEU A 103 7.85 -11.21 -0.20
CA LEU A 103 7.02 -11.33 -1.38
C LEU A 103 7.67 -10.72 -2.63
N GLY A 104 8.45 -9.65 -2.45
CA GLY A 104 8.84 -8.78 -3.56
C GLY A 104 7.64 -7.97 -4.09
N GLY A 105 7.83 -7.30 -5.23
CA GLY A 105 6.75 -6.60 -5.89
C GLY A 105 6.71 -5.09 -5.62
N VAL A 106 5.62 -4.49 -6.04
CA VAL A 106 5.38 -3.04 -6.01
C VAL A 106 4.11 -2.75 -5.24
N ILE A 107 4.13 -1.70 -4.44
CA ILE A 107 2.96 -1.24 -3.71
C ILE A 107 2.23 -0.21 -4.56
N PHE A 108 0.98 -0.52 -4.91
CA PHE A 108 0.08 0.42 -5.57
C PHE A 108 -0.90 0.99 -4.55
N ARG A 109 -0.90 2.32 -4.42
CA ARG A 109 -1.85 3.06 -3.59
C ARG A 109 -2.79 3.85 -4.48
N GLU A 110 -4.08 3.56 -4.37
CA GLU A 110 -5.12 4.16 -5.20
C GLU A 110 -6.19 4.82 -4.32
N PRO A 111 -6.59 6.09 -4.61
CA PRO A 111 -7.63 6.75 -3.86
C PRO A 111 -9.01 6.19 -4.20
N ILE A 112 -9.85 6.07 -3.18
CA ILE A 112 -11.28 5.78 -3.30
C ILE A 112 -11.99 7.13 -3.47
N ILE A 113 -12.54 7.38 -4.66
CA ILE A 113 -13.20 8.64 -4.98
C ILE A 113 -14.68 8.52 -4.68
N ILE A 114 -15.18 9.43 -3.81
CA ILE A 114 -16.60 9.52 -3.43
C ILE A 114 -17.08 10.93 -3.76
N SER A 115 -18.17 11.04 -4.53
CA SER A 115 -18.56 12.30 -5.17
C SER A 115 -18.89 13.43 -4.20
N ASN A 116 -19.49 13.12 -3.06
CA ASN A 116 -19.90 14.08 -2.03
C ASN A 116 -18.83 14.37 -0.97
N VAL A 117 -17.68 13.69 -1.01
CA VAL A 117 -16.54 13.97 -0.13
C VAL A 117 -15.66 15.04 -0.78
N PRO A 118 -15.51 16.23 -0.16
CA PRO A 118 -14.69 17.31 -0.71
C PRO A 118 -13.22 16.90 -0.83
N ARG A 119 -12.63 17.19 -1.99
CA ARG A 119 -11.20 17.01 -2.25
C ARG A 119 -10.47 18.32 -2.03
N LEU A 120 -9.25 18.28 -1.48
CA LEU A 120 -8.38 19.46 -1.36
C LEU A 120 -7.95 19.96 -2.74
N VAL A 121 -7.80 19.04 -3.71
CA VAL A 121 -7.58 19.36 -5.11
C VAL A 121 -8.85 19.00 -5.91
N PRO A 122 -9.78 19.97 -6.09
CA PRO A 122 -11.14 19.67 -6.58
C PRO A 122 -11.20 19.05 -7.98
N HIS A 123 -10.22 19.33 -8.83
CA HIS A 123 -10.18 18.83 -10.20
C HIS A 123 -9.55 17.43 -10.33
N TRP A 124 -9.08 16.81 -9.26
CA TRP A 124 -8.67 15.40 -9.29
C TRP A 124 -9.92 14.50 -9.34
N THR A 125 -10.46 14.33 -10.53
CA THR A 125 -11.71 13.57 -10.76
C THR A 125 -11.47 12.10 -11.09
N LYS A 126 -10.24 11.75 -11.46
CA LYS A 126 -9.78 10.38 -11.72
C LYS A 126 -8.66 10.00 -10.76
N PRO A 127 -8.46 8.71 -10.44
CA PRO A 127 -7.43 8.33 -9.49
C PRO A 127 -6.01 8.61 -10.01
N ILE A 128 -5.16 9.12 -9.13
CA ILE A 128 -3.70 9.10 -9.27
C ILE A 128 -3.22 7.88 -8.50
N VAL A 129 -2.72 6.87 -9.20
CA VAL A 129 -2.22 5.65 -8.58
C VAL A 129 -0.72 5.79 -8.35
N ILE A 130 -0.28 5.74 -7.10
CA ILE A 130 1.14 5.74 -6.78
C ILE A 130 1.67 4.30 -6.78
N GLY A 131 2.60 4.01 -7.69
CA GLY A 131 3.37 2.76 -7.70
C GLY A 131 4.69 2.97 -6.97
N ARG A 132 4.82 2.43 -5.74
CA ARG A 132 6.02 2.56 -4.92
C ARG A 132 6.93 1.34 -5.08
N HIS A 133 8.19 1.57 -5.47
CA HIS A 133 9.24 0.55 -5.44
C HIS A 133 9.64 0.27 -4.00
N ALA A 134 9.13 -0.81 -3.42
CA ALA A 134 9.30 -1.13 -2.01
C ALA A 134 10.63 -1.84 -1.69
N PHE A 135 11.70 -1.49 -2.38
CA PHE A 135 13.02 -2.11 -2.22
C PHE A 135 14.14 -1.07 -2.27
N GLY A 136 15.19 -1.29 -1.46
CA GLY A 136 16.42 -0.51 -1.54
C GLY A 136 16.28 0.94 -1.08
N ASP A 137 17.13 1.80 -1.64
CA ASP A 137 17.20 3.24 -1.41
C ASP A 137 17.40 3.58 0.08
N GLN A 138 16.81 4.67 0.57
CA GLN A 138 16.92 5.11 1.97
C GLN A 138 16.43 4.07 2.99
N TYR A 139 15.52 3.17 2.61
CA TYR A 139 14.95 2.15 3.50
C TYR A 139 15.89 0.96 3.75
N ARG A 140 16.99 0.86 3.01
CA ARG A 140 18.07 -0.11 3.20
C ARG A 140 19.44 0.56 3.24
N ALA A 141 19.49 1.82 3.61
CA ALA A 141 20.73 2.55 3.75
C ALA A 141 21.54 2.09 4.97
N THR A 142 22.84 2.22 4.84
CA THR A 142 23.76 2.21 5.98
C THR A 142 24.08 3.66 6.32
N ASP A 143 23.63 4.15 7.45
CA ASP A 143 23.88 5.50 7.93
C ASP A 143 24.61 5.51 9.28
N PHE A 144 25.42 6.53 9.52
CA PHE A 144 26.15 6.68 10.76
C PHE A 144 26.57 8.11 11.05
N LYS A 145 26.86 8.37 12.32
CA LYS A 145 27.44 9.64 12.77
C LYS A 145 28.95 9.62 12.59
N VAL A 146 29.48 10.58 11.84
CA VAL A 146 30.93 10.80 11.72
C VAL A 146 31.42 11.50 12.99
N PRO A 147 32.35 10.93 13.76
CA PRO A 147 32.69 11.44 15.08
C PRO A 147 33.60 12.68 15.08
N GLY A 148 34.28 12.96 13.97
CA GLY A 148 35.24 14.08 13.89
C GLY A 148 35.91 14.17 12.52
N ALA A 149 37.00 14.90 12.43
CA ALA A 149 37.78 15.06 11.21
C ALA A 149 38.26 13.70 10.65
N GLY A 150 38.20 13.53 9.33
CA GLY A 150 38.60 12.30 8.68
C GLY A 150 38.09 12.20 7.25
N LYS A 151 38.50 11.15 6.56
CA LYS A 151 38.16 10.90 5.16
C LYS A 151 37.09 9.83 5.04
N LEU A 152 36.03 10.13 4.32
CA LEU A 152 35.00 9.17 3.94
C LEU A 152 35.29 8.65 2.52
N THR A 153 35.43 7.33 2.38
CA THR A 153 35.59 6.64 1.09
C THR A 153 34.49 5.63 0.88
N LEU A 154 34.10 5.42 -0.38
CA LEU A 154 33.25 4.33 -0.82
C LEU A 154 34.09 3.37 -1.67
N SER A 155 34.11 2.08 -1.31
CA SER A 155 34.85 1.06 -2.03
C SER A 155 33.91 -0.03 -2.53
N PHE A 156 34.05 -0.39 -3.81
CA PHE A 156 33.42 -1.58 -4.39
C PHE A 156 34.50 -2.62 -4.66
N VAL A 157 34.34 -3.80 -4.06
CA VAL A 157 35.27 -4.93 -4.20
C VAL A 157 34.63 -6.00 -5.09
N PRO A 158 35.10 -6.17 -6.35
CA PRO A 158 34.59 -7.19 -7.25
C PRO A 158 34.79 -8.61 -6.73
N ALA A 159 33.77 -9.48 -6.94
CA ALA A 159 33.84 -10.89 -6.53
C ALA A 159 34.81 -11.75 -7.40
N ASP A 160 35.15 -11.27 -8.60
CA ASP A 160 36.07 -11.94 -9.52
C ASP A 160 37.55 -11.73 -9.19
N GLY A 161 37.87 -11.00 -8.10
CA GLY A 161 39.21 -10.68 -7.67
C GLY A 161 39.92 -9.55 -8.42
N SER A 162 39.20 -8.85 -9.32
CA SER A 162 39.74 -7.64 -9.94
C SER A 162 39.94 -6.50 -8.93
N ALA A 163 40.68 -5.47 -9.30
CA ALA A 163 41.01 -4.37 -8.39
C ALA A 163 39.78 -3.64 -7.88
N PRO A 164 39.70 -3.29 -6.58
CA PRO A 164 38.62 -2.48 -6.03
C PRO A 164 38.53 -1.12 -6.71
N THR A 165 37.29 -0.64 -6.85
CA THR A 165 37.03 0.74 -7.28
C THR A 165 36.74 1.57 -6.03
N GLU A 166 37.50 2.66 -5.84
CA GLU A 166 37.36 3.52 -4.67
C GLU A 166 36.97 4.94 -5.09
N PHE A 167 36.09 5.55 -4.32
CA PHE A 167 35.66 6.93 -4.47
C PHE A 167 35.93 7.70 -3.17
N ASN A 168 36.60 8.86 -3.27
CA ASN A 168 36.60 9.82 -2.17
C ASN A 168 35.22 10.48 -2.14
N VAL A 169 34.47 10.31 -1.06
CA VAL A 169 33.13 10.89 -0.91
C VAL A 169 33.24 12.31 -0.34
N PHE A 170 33.98 12.45 0.80
CA PHE A 170 34.15 13.73 1.46
C PHE A 170 35.31 13.68 2.48
N ASP A 171 36.00 14.80 2.62
CA ASP A 171 37.01 15.02 3.66
C ASP A 171 36.41 15.87 4.77
N PHE A 172 36.06 15.26 5.89
CA PHE A 172 35.44 15.95 7.04
C PHE A 172 36.49 16.72 7.82
N GLU A 173 36.21 17.99 8.10
CA GLU A 173 37.00 18.82 9.02
C GLU A 173 36.48 18.74 10.48
N SER A 174 35.25 18.28 10.67
CA SER A 174 34.58 18.12 11.97
C SER A 174 33.60 16.94 11.94
N SER A 175 32.83 16.77 13.02
CA SER A 175 31.77 15.76 13.07
C SER A 175 30.65 16.03 12.07
N GLY A 176 29.95 14.96 11.65
CA GLY A 176 28.86 15.04 10.67
C GLY A 176 28.05 13.75 10.62
N VAL A 177 27.40 13.54 9.48
CA VAL A 177 26.63 12.32 9.18
C VAL A 177 26.99 11.82 7.79
N ALA A 178 26.91 10.51 7.57
CA ALA A 178 27.11 9.91 6.26
C ALA A 178 26.15 8.74 6.05
N MET A 179 25.87 8.46 4.78
CA MET A 179 24.97 7.39 4.38
C MET A 179 25.42 6.79 3.05
N ALA A 180 25.25 5.47 2.92
CA ALA A 180 25.30 4.76 1.63
C ALA A 180 23.99 4.01 1.41
N MET A 181 23.48 4.04 0.18
CA MET A 181 22.28 3.30 -0.24
C MET A 181 22.55 2.56 -1.54
N TYR A 182 21.71 1.58 -1.86
CA TYR A 182 21.86 0.78 -3.07
C TYR A 182 20.50 0.36 -3.64
N ASN A 183 20.53 -0.06 -4.90
CA ASN A 183 19.46 -0.81 -5.54
C ASN A 183 20.08 -1.85 -6.50
N VAL A 184 19.28 -2.76 -7.04
CA VAL A 184 19.74 -3.80 -7.96
C VAL A 184 18.89 -3.82 -9.23
N ASP A 185 19.53 -4.11 -10.36
CA ASP A 185 18.91 -4.08 -11.68
C ASP A 185 17.66 -4.98 -11.77
N ASP A 186 17.70 -6.18 -11.23
CA ASP A 186 16.57 -7.12 -11.28
C ASP A 186 15.35 -6.55 -10.56
N SER A 187 15.56 -5.94 -9.39
CA SER A 187 14.46 -5.28 -8.66
C SER A 187 13.89 -4.08 -9.40
N ILE A 188 14.74 -3.31 -10.09
CA ILE A 188 14.30 -2.18 -10.92
C ILE A 188 13.53 -2.68 -12.16
N ARG A 189 13.97 -3.78 -12.80
CA ARG A 189 13.25 -4.44 -13.90
C ARG A 189 11.88 -4.92 -13.48
N ASP A 190 11.79 -5.55 -12.31
CA ASP A 190 10.53 -6.01 -11.73
C ASP A 190 9.60 -4.84 -11.41
N PHE A 191 10.13 -3.74 -10.88
CA PHE A 191 9.38 -2.51 -10.65
C PHE A 191 8.83 -1.92 -11.95
N ALA A 192 9.64 -1.90 -13.03
CA ALA A 192 9.20 -1.45 -14.34
C ALA A 192 8.05 -2.32 -14.86
N ARG A 193 8.22 -3.65 -14.87
CA ARG A 193 7.17 -4.58 -15.36
C ARG A 193 5.89 -4.48 -14.56
N ALA A 194 5.96 -4.43 -13.22
CA ALA A 194 4.79 -4.29 -12.37
C ALA A 194 4.04 -2.99 -12.64
N SER A 195 4.75 -1.86 -12.76
CA SER A 195 4.16 -0.54 -13.02
C SER A 195 3.49 -0.48 -14.39
N LEU A 196 4.15 -1.00 -15.44
CA LEU A 196 3.61 -1.03 -16.79
C LEU A 196 2.42 -2.00 -16.92
N ASN A 197 2.48 -3.18 -16.29
CA ASN A 197 1.34 -4.10 -16.22
C ASN A 197 0.14 -3.47 -15.49
N TYR A 198 0.37 -2.73 -14.41
CA TYR A 198 -0.70 -2.03 -13.71
C TYR A 198 -1.34 -0.94 -14.58
N GLY A 199 -0.52 -0.21 -15.37
CA GLY A 199 -0.99 0.74 -16.37
C GLY A 199 -1.91 0.09 -17.40
N LEU A 200 -1.53 -1.07 -17.96
CA LEU A 200 -2.37 -1.84 -18.89
C LEU A 200 -3.66 -2.31 -18.22
N LEU A 201 -3.59 -2.83 -17.00
CA LEU A 201 -4.77 -3.27 -16.23
C LEU A 201 -5.80 -2.15 -16.04
N ARG A 202 -5.32 -0.94 -15.70
CA ARG A 202 -6.18 0.23 -15.46
C ARG A 202 -6.49 1.01 -16.74
N LYS A 203 -5.83 0.71 -17.87
CA LYS A 203 -5.84 1.51 -19.10
C LYS A 203 -5.41 2.95 -18.84
N PHE A 204 -4.39 3.13 -18.04
CA PHE A 204 -3.82 4.41 -17.64
C PHE A 204 -2.40 4.56 -18.18
N PRO A 205 -1.99 5.76 -18.64
CA PRO A 205 -0.58 6.04 -18.91
C PRO A 205 0.25 5.89 -17.62
N VAL A 206 1.53 5.60 -17.81
CA VAL A 206 2.49 5.40 -16.71
C VAL A 206 3.57 6.46 -16.77
N TYR A 207 3.77 7.16 -15.66
CA TYR A 207 4.86 8.12 -15.48
C TYR A 207 5.86 7.57 -14.45
N LEU A 208 7.13 7.44 -14.85
CA LEU A 208 8.23 7.24 -13.89
C LEU A 208 8.77 8.61 -13.50
N SER A 209 8.97 8.88 -12.23
CA SER A 209 9.67 10.08 -11.79
C SER A 209 10.99 9.76 -11.07
N THR A 210 12.02 10.55 -11.39
CA THR A 210 13.35 10.46 -10.78
C THR A 210 14.00 11.85 -10.67
N LYS A 211 15.17 11.93 -10.04
CA LYS A 211 16.01 13.11 -10.06
C LYS A 211 17.36 12.82 -10.77
N ASN A 212 17.30 12.18 -11.93
CA ASN A 212 18.47 11.76 -12.70
C ASN A 212 19.39 12.90 -13.15
N THR A 213 18.92 14.13 -13.14
CA THR A 213 19.77 15.31 -13.40
C THR A 213 20.77 15.58 -12.28
N ILE A 214 20.49 15.11 -11.06
CA ILE A 214 21.35 15.17 -9.88
C ILE A 214 21.99 13.80 -9.61
N LEU A 215 21.19 12.75 -9.46
CA LEU A 215 21.64 11.39 -9.24
C LEU A 215 21.86 10.66 -10.58
N LYS A 216 22.84 11.13 -11.35
CA LYS A 216 23.01 10.74 -12.77
C LYS A 216 23.17 9.25 -12.99
N ALA A 217 23.96 8.56 -12.16
CA ALA A 217 24.15 7.12 -12.24
C ALA A 217 23.00 6.36 -11.57
N TYR A 218 22.65 6.73 -10.34
CA TYR A 218 21.66 6.01 -9.54
C TYR A 218 20.24 6.11 -10.15
N ASP A 219 19.72 7.30 -10.26
CA ASP A 219 18.39 7.54 -10.84
C ASP A 219 18.38 7.34 -12.37
N GLY A 220 19.50 7.60 -13.03
CA GLY A 220 19.69 7.30 -14.46
C GLY A 220 19.48 5.82 -14.75
N ARG A 221 19.93 4.92 -13.88
CA ARG A 221 19.73 3.48 -14.05
C ARG A 221 18.25 3.09 -14.02
N PHE A 222 17.45 3.68 -13.14
CA PHE A 222 16.00 3.48 -13.13
C PHE A 222 15.36 3.92 -14.45
N LYS A 223 15.69 5.13 -14.90
CA LYS A 223 15.18 5.68 -16.18
C LYS A 223 15.53 4.76 -17.36
N ASP A 224 16.78 4.32 -17.45
CA ASP A 224 17.27 3.53 -18.57
C ASP A 224 16.62 2.14 -18.60
N ILE A 225 16.48 1.46 -17.44
CA ILE A 225 15.83 0.16 -17.34
C ILE A 225 14.33 0.26 -17.67
N PHE A 226 13.62 1.28 -17.19
CA PHE A 226 12.21 1.47 -17.54
C PHE A 226 12.01 1.67 -19.03
N GLU A 227 12.86 2.48 -19.67
CA GLU A 227 12.81 2.70 -21.12
C GLU A 227 13.11 1.41 -21.89
N GLU A 228 14.14 0.65 -21.49
CA GLU A 228 14.50 -0.64 -22.09
C GLU A 228 13.31 -1.62 -22.04
N ILE A 229 12.71 -1.81 -20.86
CA ILE A 229 11.58 -2.72 -20.64
C ILE A 229 10.34 -2.24 -21.42
N TYR A 230 10.03 -0.94 -21.39
CA TYR A 230 8.90 -0.40 -22.12
C TYR A 230 9.03 -0.65 -23.62
N GLN A 231 10.16 -0.33 -24.22
CA GLN A 231 10.37 -0.51 -25.66
C GLN A 231 10.35 -1.99 -26.08
N ALA A 232 10.99 -2.86 -25.28
CA ALA A 232 11.13 -4.27 -25.61
C ALA A 232 9.86 -5.11 -25.36
N GLU A 233 9.12 -4.82 -24.29
CA GLU A 233 8.07 -5.73 -23.78
C GLU A 233 6.65 -5.11 -23.85
N PHE A 234 6.50 -3.79 -23.78
CA PHE A 234 5.20 -3.17 -23.53
C PHE A 234 4.70 -2.21 -24.62
N LYS A 235 5.59 -1.61 -25.40
CA LYS A 235 5.21 -0.55 -26.34
C LYS A 235 4.05 -0.91 -27.25
N ALA A 236 4.06 -2.08 -27.85
CA ALA A 236 2.99 -2.50 -28.77
C ALA A 236 1.63 -2.65 -28.03
N GLN A 237 1.64 -3.12 -26.78
CA GLN A 237 0.44 -3.27 -25.96
C GLN A 237 -0.10 -1.90 -25.52
N PHE A 238 0.79 -0.97 -25.18
CA PHE A 238 0.44 0.41 -24.80
C PHE A 238 -0.15 1.17 -25.99
N ASP A 239 0.48 1.07 -27.16
CA ASP A 239 -0.03 1.68 -28.41
C ASP A 239 -1.45 1.12 -28.74
N ALA A 240 -1.65 -0.18 -28.63
CA ALA A 240 -2.97 -0.82 -28.86
C ALA A 240 -4.02 -0.39 -27.83
N ALA A 241 -3.62 -0.09 -26.59
CA ALA A 241 -4.50 0.38 -25.53
C ALA A 241 -4.73 1.90 -25.56
N GLY A 242 -4.03 2.66 -26.41
CA GLY A 242 -4.11 4.12 -26.51
C GLY A 242 -3.53 4.84 -25.28
N ILE A 243 -2.56 4.23 -24.61
CA ILE A 243 -1.83 4.77 -23.45
C ILE A 243 -0.34 4.85 -23.73
N TRP A 244 0.42 5.54 -22.87
CA TRP A 244 1.85 5.76 -23.06
C TRP A 244 2.63 5.64 -21.76
N TYR A 245 3.94 5.52 -21.87
CA TYR A 245 4.91 5.67 -20.80
C TYR A 245 5.73 6.95 -21.02
N GLU A 246 6.04 7.65 -19.94
CA GLU A 246 6.90 8.83 -19.95
C GLU A 246 7.73 8.91 -18.67
N HIS A 247 9.02 9.26 -18.81
CA HIS A 247 9.86 9.62 -17.67
C HIS A 247 9.84 11.13 -17.46
N ARG A 248 9.71 11.56 -16.19
CA ARG A 248 9.76 12.97 -15.79
C ARG A 248 10.67 13.18 -14.59
N LEU A 249 11.18 14.40 -14.43
CA LEU A 249 11.80 14.80 -13.16
C LEU A 249 10.74 14.86 -12.07
N ILE A 250 11.11 14.45 -10.85
CA ILE A 250 10.15 14.35 -9.71
C ILE A 250 9.48 15.70 -9.41
N ASP A 251 10.21 16.78 -9.43
CA ASP A 251 9.69 18.15 -9.20
C ASP A 251 8.73 18.60 -10.30
N ASP A 252 9.01 18.27 -11.56
CA ASP A 252 8.10 18.52 -12.69
C ASP A 252 6.84 17.67 -12.56
N MET A 253 6.98 16.38 -12.19
CA MET A 253 5.83 15.49 -12.01
C MET A 253 4.93 15.94 -10.86
N VAL A 254 5.49 16.42 -9.74
CA VAL A 254 4.72 17.03 -8.65
C VAL A 254 3.93 18.25 -9.16
N ALA A 255 4.58 19.15 -9.90
CA ALA A 255 3.90 20.32 -10.45
C ALA A 255 2.79 19.94 -11.45
N MET A 256 3.03 18.90 -12.26
CA MET A 256 2.03 18.40 -13.20
C MET A 256 0.86 17.71 -12.50
N SER A 257 1.10 16.91 -11.46
CA SER A 257 0.05 16.22 -10.72
C SER A 257 -1.02 17.20 -10.19
N LEU A 258 -0.59 18.40 -9.78
CA LEU A 258 -1.48 19.47 -9.33
C LEU A 258 -2.28 20.16 -10.45
N ARG A 259 -1.99 19.87 -11.71
CA ARG A 259 -2.67 20.46 -12.89
C ARG A 259 -3.52 19.44 -13.64
N MET A 260 -3.18 18.16 -13.55
CA MET A 260 -3.88 17.07 -14.20
C MET A 260 -5.10 16.65 -13.40
N GLU A 261 -6.10 16.06 -14.07
CA GLU A 261 -7.31 15.55 -13.41
C GLU A 261 -7.14 14.16 -12.75
N GLY A 262 -5.96 13.55 -12.86
CA GLY A 262 -5.70 12.16 -12.51
C GLY A 262 -5.83 11.21 -13.71
N GLY A 263 -6.05 9.91 -13.45
CA GLY A 263 -6.17 8.90 -14.50
C GLY A 263 -4.82 8.40 -15.01
N TYR A 264 -3.84 8.24 -14.11
CA TYR A 264 -2.52 7.72 -14.47
C TYR A 264 -1.87 6.95 -13.31
N VAL A 265 -0.89 6.13 -13.64
CA VAL A 265 0.02 5.49 -12.68
C VAL A 265 1.29 6.32 -12.56
N TRP A 266 1.65 6.66 -11.35
CA TRP A 266 2.88 7.39 -11.04
C TRP A 266 3.85 6.44 -10.33
N ALA A 267 4.82 5.91 -11.07
CA ALA A 267 5.87 5.04 -10.57
C ALA A 267 6.95 5.88 -9.87
N CYS A 268 7.18 5.60 -8.60
CA CYS A 268 8.08 6.33 -7.71
C CYS A 268 9.10 5.39 -7.08
N LYS A 269 10.33 5.86 -6.91
CA LYS A 269 11.30 5.19 -6.03
C LYS A 269 10.78 5.09 -4.60
N ASN A 270 11.45 4.31 -3.76
CA ASN A 270 10.94 3.92 -2.45
C ASN A 270 10.51 5.11 -1.58
N TYR A 271 11.40 6.06 -1.30
CA TYR A 271 11.10 7.24 -0.48
C TYR A 271 10.11 8.18 -1.16
N ASP A 272 10.30 8.45 -2.46
CA ASP A 272 9.42 9.32 -3.23
C ASP A 272 7.98 8.78 -3.21
N GLY A 273 7.82 7.47 -3.38
CA GLY A 273 6.52 6.80 -3.35
C GLY A 273 5.84 6.82 -1.99
N ASP A 274 6.62 6.75 -0.91
CA ASP A 274 6.10 6.90 0.45
C ASP A 274 5.50 8.30 0.66
N VAL A 275 6.28 9.33 0.36
CA VAL A 275 5.86 10.73 0.53
C VAL A 275 4.72 11.10 -0.42
N GLN A 276 4.81 10.73 -1.70
CA GLN A 276 3.80 11.10 -2.69
C GLN A 276 2.47 10.37 -2.47
N SER A 277 2.47 9.13 -1.99
CA SER A 277 1.21 8.43 -1.69
C SER A 277 0.41 9.13 -0.59
N ASP A 278 1.06 9.63 0.45
CA ASP A 278 0.39 10.38 1.52
C ASP A 278 -0.06 11.77 1.04
N THR A 279 0.77 12.45 0.25
CA THR A 279 0.41 13.73 -0.37
C THR A 279 -0.83 13.61 -1.26
N VAL A 280 -0.86 12.58 -2.11
CA VAL A 280 -1.99 12.29 -2.99
C VAL A 280 -3.24 11.92 -2.18
N ALA A 281 -3.10 11.09 -1.13
CA ALA A 281 -4.22 10.74 -0.25
C ALA A 281 -4.88 11.97 0.37
N GLN A 282 -4.08 12.92 0.87
CA GLN A 282 -4.60 14.19 1.40
C GLN A 282 -5.27 15.03 0.32
N GLY A 283 -4.73 15.06 -0.88
CA GLY A 283 -5.33 15.75 -2.03
C GLY A 283 -6.74 15.24 -2.37
N TYR A 284 -6.99 13.94 -2.20
CA TYR A 284 -8.32 13.32 -2.35
C TYR A 284 -9.22 13.43 -1.10
N GLY A 285 -8.70 13.97 0.00
CA GLY A 285 -9.47 14.35 1.19
C GLY A 285 -9.16 13.54 2.44
N SER A 286 -8.76 12.27 2.34
CA SER A 286 -8.49 11.42 3.53
C SER A 286 -7.61 10.22 3.21
N LEU A 287 -6.66 9.94 4.09
CA LEU A 287 -5.92 8.68 4.07
C LEU A 287 -6.82 7.45 4.30
N GLY A 288 -7.94 7.63 5.00
CA GLY A 288 -8.97 6.58 5.18
C GLY A 288 -9.71 6.20 3.90
N LEU A 289 -9.46 6.92 2.79
CA LEU A 289 -9.96 6.62 1.45
C LEU A 289 -8.83 6.21 0.49
N MET A 290 -7.77 5.60 0.99
CA MET A 290 -6.64 5.11 0.20
C MET A 290 -6.50 3.61 0.37
N THR A 291 -6.47 2.88 -0.74
CA THR A 291 -6.13 1.45 -0.76
C THR A 291 -4.62 1.25 -0.87
N SER A 292 -4.14 0.09 -0.48
CA SER A 292 -2.73 -0.31 -0.62
C SER A 292 -2.68 -1.78 -1.04
N VAL A 293 -2.12 -2.03 -2.22
CA VAL A 293 -1.98 -3.38 -2.77
C VAL A 293 -0.55 -3.61 -3.18
N LEU A 294 0.09 -4.60 -2.59
CA LEU A 294 1.35 -5.14 -3.11
C LEU A 294 1.03 -6.16 -4.19
N MET A 295 1.66 -6.01 -5.35
CA MET A 295 1.52 -6.90 -6.49
C MET A 295 2.90 -7.34 -6.98
N THR A 296 3.10 -8.65 -7.17
CA THR A 296 4.32 -9.15 -7.81
C THR A 296 4.35 -8.83 -9.31
N PRO A 297 5.54 -8.76 -9.95
CA PRO A 297 5.67 -8.38 -11.36
C PRO A 297 4.90 -9.27 -12.31
N ASP A 298 4.78 -10.55 -11.99
CA ASP A 298 4.02 -11.56 -12.76
C ASP A 298 2.51 -11.53 -12.49
N GLY A 299 2.06 -10.68 -11.54
CA GLY A 299 0.66 -10.54 -11.16
C GLY A 299 0.04 -11.77 -10.50
N LYS A 300 0.85 -12.69 -9.97
CA LYS A 300 0.36 -13.93 -9.33
C LYS A 300 0.11 -13.78 -7.84
N ILE A 301 0.89 -12.94 -7.17
CA ILE A 301 0.78 -12.71 -5.73
C ILE A 301 0.27 -11.30 -5.48
N CYS A 302 -0.74 -11.20 -4.64
CA CYS A 302 -1.33 -9.96 -4.18
C CYS A 302 -1.43 -9.98 -2.65
N GLU A 303 -0.99 -8.91 -2.00
CA GLU A 303 -1.29 -8.63 -0.60
C GLU A 303 -1.95 -7.26 -0.52
N SER A 304 -3.17 -7.23 0.04
CA SER A 304 -3.97 -6.01 0.16
C SER A 304 -4.12 -5.59 1.61
N GLU A 305 -3.98 -4.28 1.87
CA GLU A 305 -4.10 -3.70 3.21
C GLU A 305 -4.74 -2.31 3.14
N ALA A 306 -5.19 -1.78 4.28
CA ALA A 306 -5.52 -0.37 4.40
C ALA A 306 -4.23 0.46 4.50
N ALA A 307 -4.19 1.62 3.85
CA ALA A 307 -3.01 2.48 3.84
C ALA A 307 -2.80 3.29 5.14
N HIS A 308 -3.68 3.12 6.14
CA HIS A 308 -3.62 3.81 7.44
C HIS A 308 -3.13 2.89 8.56
N GLY A 309 -2.79 3.48 9.72
CA GLY A 309 -2.37 2.75 10.92
C GLY A 309 -3.54 2.21 11.75
N THR A 310 -3.24 1.78 12.97
CA THR A 310 -4.13 1.03 13.88
C THR A 310 -5.20 1.86 14.60
N VAL A 311 -5.23 3.19 14.38
CA VAL A 311 -6.19 4.15 14.96
C VAL A 311 -6.23 4.13 16.50
N THR A 312 -5.05 4.25 17.11
CA THR A 312 -4.82 4.16 18.55
C THR A 312 -5.76 5.02 19.40
N ARG A 313 -6.04 6.28 18.97
CA ARG A 313 -6.91 7.18 19.73
C ARG A 313 -8.32 6.61 19.89
N HIS A 314 -8.93 6.11 18.81
CA HIS A 314 -10.25 5.50 18.88
C HIS A 314 -10.23 4.19 19.66
N TYR A 315 -9.12 3.44 19.64
CA TYR A 315 -8.97 2.28 20.49
C TYR A 315 -9.01 2.62 21.97
N ARG A 316 -8.32 3.70 22.38
CA ARG A 316 -8.38 4.19 23.79
C ARG A 316 -9.80 4.63 24.18
N ASP A 317 -10.52 5.31 23.29
CA ASP A 317 -11.93 5.67 23.53
C ASP A 317 -12.81 4.43 23.65
N HIS A 318 -12.61 3.43 22.80
CA HIS A 318 -13.33 2.15 22.87
C HIS A 318 -13.05 1.40 24.19
N GLN A 319 -11.79 1.30 24.62
CA GLN A 319 -11.41 0.72 25.93
C GLN A 319 -12.08 1.45 27.11
N ALA A 320 -12.31 2.74 26.99
CA ALA A 320 -13.02 3.57 27.97
C ALA A 320 -14.56 3.43 27.88
N GLY A 321 -15.08 2.53 27.05
CA GLY A 321 -16.52 2.30 26.86
C GLY A 321 -17.25 3.40 26.07
N LYS A 322 -16.53 4.24 25.33
CA LYS A 322 -17.11 5.28 24.49
C LYS A 322 -17.46 4.72 23.11
N GLU A 323 -18.54 5.22 22.53
CA GLU A 323 -18.84 4.95 21.13
C GLU A 323 -17.76 5.55 20.21
N THR A 324 -17.39 4.80 19.17
CA THR A 324 -16.41 5.21 18.19
C THR A 324 -17.01 5.27 16.79
N SER A 325 -16.56 6.25 16.02
CA SER A 325 -16.88 6.40 14.62
C SER A 325 -15.58 6.36 13.81
N THR A 326 -15.07 5.15 13.62
CA THR A 326 -13.85 4.85 12.86
C THR A 326 -14.24 4.42 11.46
N ASN A 327 -13.62 5.02 10.46
CA ASN A 327 -13.90 4.74 9.05
C ASN A 327 -13.37 3.35 8.65
N PRO A 328 -14.24 2.40 8.24
CA PRO A 328 -13.83 1.06 7.84
C PRO A 328 -13.57 0.92 6.34
N ILE A 329 -13.75 1.97 5.53
CA ILE A 329 -13.79 1.88 4.05
C ILE A 329 -12.50 1.27 3.50
N ALA A 330 -11.33 1.77 3.89
CA ALA A 330 -10.05 1.25 3.39
C ALA A 330 -9.85 -0.22 3.77
N SER A 331 -10.33 -0.65 4.96
CA SER A 331 -10.27 -2.06 5.38
C SER A 331 -11.26 -2.94 4.61
N ILE A 332 -12.46 -2.43 4.27
CA ILE A 332 -13.41 -3.12 3.38
C ILE A 332 -12.78 -3.32 2.01
N PHE A 333 -12.14 -2.28 1.46
CA PHE A 333 -11.46 -2.35 0.17
C PHE A 333 -10.22 -3.26 0.21
N ALA A 334 -9.52 -3.38 1.33
CA ALA A 334 -8.48 -4.39 1.48
C ALA A 334 -9.06 -5.81 1.29
N TRP A 335 -10.21 -6.11 1.90
CA TRP A 335 -10.92 -7.38 1.69
C TRP A 335 -11.34 -7.56 0.23
N THR A 336 -12.00 -6.58 -0.37
CA THR A 336 -12.53 -6.72 -1.74
C THR A 336 -11.42 -6.86 -2.77
N GLN A 337 -10.32 -6.14 -2.65
CA GLN A 337 -9.21 -6.23 -3.58
C GLN A 337 -8.45 -7.55 -3.51
N GLY A 338 -8.20 -8.08 -2.30
CA GLY A 338 -7.63 -9.41 -2.15
C GLY A 338 -8.56 -10.51 -2.69
N LEU A 339 -9.86 -10.42 -2.39
CA LEU A 339 -10.86 -11.35 -2.92
C LEU A 339 -11.05 -11.22 -4.44
N ALA A 340 -10.96 -10.01 -5.01
CA ALA A 340 -10.99 -9.82 -6.45
C ALA A 340 -9.78 -10.46 -7.14
N HIS A 341 -8.61 -10.40 -6.51
CA HIS A 341 -7.44 -11.12 -7.00
C HIS A 341 -7.64 -12.64 -6.92
N ARG A 342 -8.22 -13.15 -5.83
CA ARG A 342 -8.61 -14.56 -5.70
C ARG A 342 -9.60 -14.97 -6.80
N ALA A 343 -10.60 -14.14 -7.06
CA ALA A 343 -11.57 -14.36 -8.13
C ALA A 343 -10.89 -14.49 -9.50
N LYS A 344 -9.90 -13.65 -9.78
CA LYS A 344 -9.09 -13.72 -11.01
C LYS A 344 -8.31 -15.02 -11.10
N LEU A 345 -7.63 -15.43 -10.04
CA LEU A 345 -6.83 -16.66 -10.00
C LEU A 345 -7.69 -17.92 -10.17
N ASP A 346 -8.92 -17.92 -9.63
CA ASP A 346 -9.85 -19.05 -9.67
C ASP A 346 -10.81 -18.99 -10.87
N ASN A 347 -10.75 -17.92 -11.70
CA ASN A 347 -11.76 -17.64 -12.74
C ASN A 347 -13.20 -17.61 -12.20
N ASN A 348 -13.40 -17.08 -10.99
CA ASN A 348 -14.67 -17.04 -10.27
C ASN A 348 -15.41 -15.73 -10.54
N ALA A 349 -16.33 -15.74 -11.52
CA ALA A 349 -17.09 -14.56 -11.93
C ALA A 349 -18.07 -14.08 -10.85
N GLU A 350 -18.63 -14.97 -10.01
CA GLU A 350 -19.55 -14.62 -8.94
C GLU A 350 -18.80 -13.86 -7.82
N LEU A 351 -17.62 -14.32 -7.44
CA LEU A 351 -16.76 -13.64 -6.48
C LEU A 351 -16.30 -12.27 -7.01
N ALA A 352 -15.93 -12.18 -8.29
CA ALA A 352 -15.58 -10.90 -8.91
C ALA A 352 -16.75 -9.91 -8.91
N LYS A 353 -17.97 -10.39 -9.20
CA LYS A 353 -19.20 -9.57 -9.12
C LYS A 353 -19.49 -9.11 -7.69
N PHE A 354 -19.32 -9.99 -6.71
CA PHE A 354 -19.51 -9.67 -5.30
C PHE A 354 -18.58 -8.55 -4.84
N THR A 355 -17.30 -8.67 -5.10
CA THR A 355 -16.31 -7.66 -4.69
C THR A 355 -16.59 -6.30 -5.31
N ALA A 356 -16.86 -6.25 -6.61
CA ALA A 356 -17.22 -5.00 -7.29
C ALA A 356 -18.54 -4.41 -6.77
N THR A 357 -19.52 -5.25 -6.41
CA THR A 357 -20.79 -4.81 -5.84
C THR A 357 -20.59 -4.21 -4.44
N LEU A 358 -19.79 -4.85 -3.59
CA LEU A 358 -19.51 -4.35 -2.24
C LEU A 358 -18.77 -3.00 -2.28
N GLU A 359 -17.78 -2.83 -3.15
CA GLU A 359 -17.09 -1.54 -3.35
C GLU A 359 -18.06 -0.44 -3.79
N ARG A 360 -18.87 -0.71 -4.81
CA ARG A 360 -19.90 0.23 -5.29
C ARG A 360 -20.89 0.60 -4.20
N VAL A 361 -21.43 -0.37 -3.48
CA VAL A 361 -22.39 -0.16 -2.39
C VAL A 361 -21.78 0.65 -1.26
N CYS A 362 -20.51 0.42 -0.94
CA CYS A 362 -19.79 1.20 0.06
C CYS A 362 -19.72 2.69 -0.32
N ILE A 363 -19.36 2.98 -1.57
CA ILE A 363 -19.32 4.35 -2.12
C ILE A 363 -20.74 4.97 -2.11
N GLU A 364 -21.73 4.29 -2.68
CA GLU A 364 -23.13 4.76 -2.75
C GLU A 364 -23.74 5.02 -1.37
N THR A 365 -23.36 4.25 -0.34
CA THR A 365 -23.82 4.46 1.03
C THR A 365 -23.33 5.81 1.58
N VAL A 366 -22.07 6.17 1.31
CA VAL A 366 -21.53 7.50 1.69
C VAL A 366 -22.21 8.61 0.88
N GLU A 367 -22.41 8.41 -0.42
CA GLU A 367 -23.09 9.38 -1.30
C GLU A 367 -24.54 9.63 -0.89
N GLN A 368 -25.20 8.65 -0.27
CA GLN A 368 -26.52 8.79 0.36
C GLN A 368 -26.52 9.56 1.70
N GLY A 369 -25.34 10.03 2.16
CA GLY A 369 -25.18 10.78 3.39
C GLY A 369 -25.00 9.91 4.65
N LYS A 370 -24.85 8.60 4.50
CA LYS A 370 -24.55 7.67 5.61
C LYS A 370 -23.05 7.43 5.66
N MET A 371 -22.37 7.97 6.65
CA MET A 371 -20.92 7.94 6.74
C MET A 371 -20.41 8.08 8.17
N THR A 372 -19.15 7.79 8.38
CA THR A 372 -18.44 7.98 9.64
C THR A 372 -18.10 9.46 9.88
N LYS A 373 -17.76 9.79 11.12
CA LYS A 373 -17.55 11.15 11.60
C LYS A 373 -16.43 11.89 10.84
N ASP A 374 -15.35 11.20 10.50
CA ASP A 374 -14.23 11.78 9.76
C ASP A 374 -14.68 12.33 8.39
N LEU A 375 -15.46 11.56 7.63
CA LEU A 375 -15.98 11.99 6.32
C LEU A 375 -17.07 13.07 6.47
N ALA A 376 -17.95 12.93 7.44
CA ALA A 376 -18.99 13.91 7.71
C ALA A 376 -18.40 15.29 8.01
N LEU A 377 -17.34 15.36 8.82
CA LEU A 377 -16.63 16.59 9.15
C LEU A 377 -15.91 17.25 7.98
N LEU A 378 -15.55 16.49 6.94
CA LEU A 378 -15.03 17.07 5.69
C LEU A 378 -16.12 17.83 4.92
N ILE A 379 -17.37 17.35 4.98
CA ILE A 379 -18.49 17.97 4.30
C ILE A 379 -18.98 19.20 5.07
N SER A 380 -19.24 19.06 6.37
CA SER A 380 -19.69 20.13 7.24
C SER A 380 -19.45 19.82 8.71
N LYS A 381 -19.16 20.85 9.52
CA LYS A 381 -18.98 20.71 10.98
C LYS A 381 -20.22 20.17 11.71
N THR A 382 -21.40 20.27 11.09
CA THR A 382 -22.69 19.85 11.63
C THR A 382 -23.33 18.67 10.87
N ALA A 383 -22.60 18.08 9.92
CA ALA A 383 -23.11 16.94 9.16
C ALA A 383 -23.39 15.75 10.10
N PRO A 384 -24.52 15.04 9.92
CA PRO A 384 -24.82 13.85 10.69
C PRO A 384 -23.80 12.75 10.36
N TYR A 385 -23.50 11.93 11.33
CA TYR A 385 -22.59 10.79 11.15
C TYR A 385 -23.12 9.54 11.87
N GLN A 386 -22.59 8.41 11.49
CA GLN A 386 -22.86 7.11 12.09
C GLN A 386 -21.65 6.60 12.89
N THR A 387 -21.91 5.77 13.90
CA THR A 387 -20.85 4.96 14.50
C THR A 387 -20.34 3.93 13.48
N THR A 388 -19.18 3.34 13.72
CA THR A 388 -18.63 2.29 12.85
C THR A 388 -19.63 1.17 12.60
N GLN A 389 -20.29 0.67 13.66
CA GLN A 389 -21.26 -0.41 13.53
C GLN A 389 -22.54 0.01 12.75
N GLN A 390 -23.05 1.21 13.00
CA GLN A 390 -24.20 1.72 12.25
C GLN A 390 -23.89 1.86 10.77
N PHE A 391 -22.67 2.32 10.44
CA PHE A 391 -22.24 2.45 9.06
C PHE A 391 -22.10 1.09 8.36
N LEU A 392 -21.49 0.10 9.02
CA LEU A 392 -21.41 -1.27 8.51
C LEU A 392 -22.79 -1.89 8.30
N ASN A 393 -23.72 -1.66 9.22
CA ASN A 393 -25.10 -2.12 9.07
C ASN A 393 -25.78 -1.47 7.85
N SER A 394 -25.54 -0.17 7.62
CA SER A 394 -26.07 0.53 6.44
C SER A 394 -25.52 -0.02 5.13
N ILE A 395 -24.22 -0.39 5.11
CA ILE A 395 -23.59 -1.05 3.95
C ILE A 395 -24.20 -2.44 3.74
N ASP A 396 -24.36 -3.24 4.79
CA ASP A 396 -24.94 -4.59 4.71
C ASP A 396 -26.39 -4.57 4.18
N GLU A 397 -27.21 -3.63 4.68
CA GLU A 397 -28.58 -3.42 4.17
C GLU A 397 -28.62 -3.09 2.67
N ASN A 398 -27.73 -2.22 2.23
CA ASN A 398 -27.62 -1.85 0.82
C ASN A 398 -27.03 -2.98 -0.03
N LEU A 399 -26.07 -3.74 0.51
CA LEU A 399 -25.49 -4.90 -0.15
C LEU A 399 -26.53 -6.01 -0.36
N LYS A 400 -27.36 -6.31 0.64
CA LYS A 400 -28.47 -7.26 0.52
C LYS A 400 -29.44 -6.89 -0.61
N LYS A 401 -29.76 -5.60 -0.75
CA LYS A 401 -30.61 -5.11 -1.84
C LYS A 401 -29.93 -5.24 -3.21
N ALA A 402 -28.64 -4.98 -3.28
CA ALA A 402 -27.88 -5.04 -4.53
C ALA A 402 -27.60 -6.47 -5.01
N MET A 403 -27.62 -7.44 -4.08
CA MET A 403 -27.37 -8.86 -4.35
C MET A 403 -28.68 -9.67 -4.54
N ALA A 404 -29.84 -9.09 -4.22
CA ALA A 404 -31.17 -9.69 -4.45
C ALA A 404 -31.54 -9.65 -5.94
#